data_5591228b7368323f0f851e6f876b4dd9
#
_entry.id   5591228b7368323f0f851e6f876b4dd9
#
_cell.length_a   1.000
_cell.length_b   1.000
_cell.length_c   1.000
_cell.angle_alpha   90.00
_cell.angle_beta   90.00
_cell.angle_gamma   90.00
#
_symmetry.space_group_name_H-M   'P 1'
#
loop_
_entity.id
_entity.type
_entity.pdbx_description
1 polymer ?
#
loop_
_entity_poly.entity_id
_entity_poly.type
_entity_poly.pdbx_seq_one_letter_code
_entity_poly.pdbx_strand_id
1 'polypeptide(L)'
;MLLRCIIIVQTTNLARLKDHAAGVLDSHKAQKTKPQSHYKRLVRFFDAVAYCNPKLTLRLRQLIAELTLRLIGSDRRLLGRVGRVLLLDGTEWRIRGSKVQFLTLAILFDGVAIPIAFINLEKIGHSSQKERIDWFKELFTKFDLAGMTLIADREYIGLEWFKALRTTFNLEYIVRIKKGIYHDQVNASTGKKQAELVAKLKRCKSCKIVSKRIKLNGIFWYYIVLPNPKAGHPDEDDFIFLLTSWRNRKAAAQSYYLRWAIEVTFRHLKSNGFRIEDMRIEGRSKREMMMAILNLVFVLCVIEGRKFYHRKPKSQQTKIDHKTGRTTLVHTIFRQGLCKALATFNSLDKLKRRLDQIYRREPPPDWAFV
;
A
#
# COMPACT_ATOMS: atom_id res chain seq x y z
N MET A 1 -19.13 -12.66 -8.85
CA MET A 1 -20.19 -11.92 -8.12
C MET A 1 -19.60 -10.88 -7.17
N LEU A 2 -18.92 -11.25 -6.07
CA LEU A 2 -18.47 -10.32 -5.02
C LEU A 2 -17.62 -9.15 -5.55
N LEU A 3 -16.59 -9.39 -6.37
CA LEU A 3 -15.76 -8.35 -6.98
C LEU A 3 -16.61 -7.30 -7.72
N ARG A 4 -17.56 -7.74 -8.54
CA ARG A 4 -18.43 -6.85 -9.32
C ARG A 4 -19.41 -6.09 -8.42
N CYS A 5 -19.97 -6.74 -7.38
CA CYS A 5 -20.79 -6.04 -6.39
C CYS A 5 -20.00 -4.92 -5.69
N ILE A 6 -18.75 -5.18 -5.30
CA ILE A 6 -17.90 -4.17 -4.64
C ILE A 6 -17.62 -3.00 -5.59
N ILE A 7 -17.32 -3.23 -6.87
CA ILE A 7 -17.12 -2.17 -7.86
C ILE A 7 -18.38 -1.30 -7.98
N ILE A 8 -19.55 -1.89 -8.05
CA ILE A 8 -20.83 -1.18 -8.27
C ILE A 8 -21.25 -0.41 -7.01
N VAL A 9 -21.23 -1.07 -5.86
CA VAL A 9 -21.83 -0.52 -4.62
C VAL A 9 -20.82 0.29 -3.81
N GLN A 10 -19.52 0.09 -4.05
CA GLN A 10 -18.42 0.79 -3.38
C GLN A 10 -18.47 0.64 -1.84
N THR A 11 -18.79 -0.57 -1.36
CA THR A 11 -18.81 -0.89 0.08
C THR A 11 -18.40 -2.33 0.33
N THR A 12 -17.96 -2.60 1.57
CA THR A 12 -17.68 -3.96 2.06
C THR A 12 -18.82 -4.57 2.87
N ASN A 13 -19.93 -3.86 3.04
CA ASN A 13 -21.08 -4.32 3.79
C ASN A 13 -21.90 -5.35 2.99
N LEU A 14 -21.79 -6.62 3.39
CA LEU A 14 -22.48 -7.72 2.69
C LEU A 14 -23.99 -7.55 2.63
N ALA A 15 -24.59 -6.90 3.63
CA ALA A 15 -26.03 -6.64 3.63
C ALA A 15 -26.45 -5.62 2.56
N ARG A 16 -25.59 -4.65 2.22
CA ARG A 16 -25.82 -3.73 1.09
C ARG A 16 -25.50 -4.39 -0.25
N LEU A 17 -24.48 -5.26 -0.30
CA LEU A 17 -24.10 -5.94 -1.54
C LEU A 17 -25.17 -6.92 -2.04
N LYS A 18 -25.97 -7.52 -1.13
CA LYS A 18 -27.01 -8.50 -1.50
C LYS A 18 -28.07 -7.93 -2.45
N ASP A 19 -28.42 -6.65 -2.28
CA ASP A 19 -29.49 -6.01 -3.04
C ASP A 19 -29.11 -5.80 -4.51
N HIS A 20 -27.80 -5.75 -4.79
CA HIS A 20 -27.24 -5.62 -6.15
C HIS A 20 -26.83 -6.97 -6.76
N ALA A 21 -26.81 -8.05 -5.97
CA ALA A 21 -26.26 -9.34 -6.40
C ALA A 21 -27.04 -9.97 -7.57
N ALA A 22 -28.35 -9.80 -7.63
CA ALA A 22 -29.19 -10.32 -8.70
C ALA A 22 -28.80 -9.72 -10.06
N GLY A 23 -28.68 -8.38 -10.15
CA GLY A 23 -28.29 -7.68 -11.37
C GLY A 23 -26.83 -7.93 -11.77
N VAL A 24 -25.97 -8.28 -10.80
CA VAL A 24 -24.56 -8.60 -11.05
C VAL A 24 -24.38 -9.98 -11.68
N LEU A 25 -25.26 -10.94 -11.38
CA LEU A 25 -25.12 -12.32 -11.84
C LEU A 25 -25.56 -12.53 -13.29
N ASP A 26 -26.26 -11.56 -13.89
CA ASP A 26 -26.69 -11.57 -15.30
C ASP A 26 -27.46 -12.85 -15.71
N SER A 27 -28.16 -13.53 -14.78
CA SER A 27 -28.90 -14.73 -15.05
C SER A 27 -30.36 -14.59 -14.61
N HIS A 28 -31.27 -15.09 -15.42
CA HIS A 28 -32.72 -15.09 -15.14
C HIS A 28 -33.06 -15.77 -13.80
N LYS A 29 -32.36 -16.87 -13.47
CA LYS A 29 -32.49 -17.56 -12.17
C LYS A 29 -32.04 -16.66 -11.00
N ALA A 30 -30.96 -15.88 -11.17
CA ALA A 30 -30.50 -14.98 -10.14
C ALA A 30 -31.41 -13.82 -9.88
N GLN A 31 -32.07 -13.29 -10.93
CA GLN A 31 -33.08 -12.22 -10.84
C GLN A 31 -34.33 -12.67 -10.04
N LYS A 32 -34.72 -13.95 -10.15
CA LYS A 32 -35.81 -14.54 -9.36
C LYS A 32 -35.39 -14.90 -7.92
N THR A 33 -34.11 -14.85 -7.60
CA THR A 33 -33.61 -15.22 -6.27
C THR A 33 -33.76 -14.05 -5.29
N LYS A 34 -34.36 -14.30 -4.15
CA LYS A 34 -34.54 -13.28 -3.09
C LYS A 34 -33.18 -12.71 -2.62
N PRO A 35 -33.08 -11.41 -2.36
CA PRO A 35 -31.82 -10.78 -1.87
C PRO A 35 -31.23 -11.48 -0.64
N GLN A 36 -32.08 -11.96 0.27
CA GLN A 36 -31.63 -12.68 1.46
C GLN A 36 -30.88 -13.99 1.14
N SER A 37 -31.23 -14.65 0.04
CA SER A 37 -30.50 -15.85 -0.42
C SER A 37 -29.11 -15.49 -0.95
N HIS A 38 -28.95 -14.33 -1.61
CA HIS A 38 -27.64 -13.81 -2.00
C HIS A 38 -26.80 -13.43 -0.79
N TYR A 39 -27.41 -12.82 0.23
CA TYR A 39 -26.72 -12.54 1.49
C TYR A 39 -26.18 -13.82 2.15
N LYS A 40 -27.04 -14.86 2.28
CA LYS A 40 -26.61 -16.14 2.82
C LYS A 40 -25.46 -16.77 2.03
N ARG A 41 -25.44 -16.63 0.70
CA ARG A 41 -24.30 -17.12 -0.13
C ARG A 41 -23.02 -16.36 0.17
N LEU A 42 -23.07 -15.05 0.33
CA LEU A 42 -21.90 -14.24 0.69
C LEU A 42 -21.38 -14.62 2.07
N VAL A 43 -22.25 -14.76 3.07
CA VAL A 43 -21.88 -15.18 4.42
C VAL A 43 -21.24 -16.56 4.40
N ARG A 44 -21.89 -17.55 3.75
CA ARG A 44 -21.36 -18.92 3.62
C ARG A 44 -19.98 -18.96 2.94
N PHE A 45 -19.73 -18.10 1.96
CA PHE A 45 -18.41 -18.01 1.35
C PHE A 45 -17.35 -17.64 2.39
N PHE A 46 -17.59 -16.60 3.21
CA PHE A 46 -16.64 -16.22 4.25
C PHE A 46 -16.56 -17.23 5.38
N ASP A 47 -17.64 -17.92 5.70
CA ASP A 47 -17.63 -19.01 6.70
C ASP A 47 -16.83 -20.21 6.19
N ALA A 48 -17.04 -20.64 4.96
CA ALA A 48 -16.27 -21.70 4.33
C ALA A 48 -14.76 -21.39 4.30
N VAL A 49 -14.41 -20.14 3.96
CA VAL A 49 -13.03 -19.64 3.97
C VAL A 49 -12.42 -19.69 5.37
N ALA A 50 -13.20 -19.40 6.43
CA ALA A 50 -12.65 -19.32 7.78
C ALA A 50 -12.58 -20.67 8.50
N TYR A 51 -13.57 -21.55 8.29
CA TYR A 51 -13.78 -22.71 9.14
C TYR A 51 -13.67 -24.07 8.43
N CYS A 52 -13.99 -24.14 7.14
CA CYS A 52 -14.11 -25.44 6.49
C CYS A 52 -12.80 -25.97 5.91
N ASN A 53 -11.86 -25.10 5.52
CA ASN A 53 -10.59 -25.54 4.94
C ASN A 53 -9.50 -24.45 4.98
N PRO A 54 -8.63 -24.44 6.00
CA PRO A 54 -7.53 -23.47 6.10
C PRO A 54 -6.58 -23.48 4.88
N LYS A 55 -6.34 -24.67 4.30
CA LYS A 55 -5.50 -24.81 3.09
C LYS A 55 -6.15 -24.12 1.88
N LEU A 56 -7.47 -24.28 1.72
CA LEU A 56 -8.22 -23.60 0.64
C LEU A 56 -8.17 -22.08 0.81
N THR A 57 -8.32 -21.59 2.03
CA THR A 57 -8.22 -20.15 2.34
C THR A 57 -6.87 -19.59 1.95
N LEU A 58 -5.80 -20.25 2.34
CA LEU A 58 -4.45 -19.87 1.99
C LEU A 58 -4.26 -19.84 0.46
N ARG A 59 -4.69 -20.90 -0.23
CA ARG A 59 -4.60 -21.03 -1.70
C ARG A 59 -5.40 -19.93 -2.43
N LEU A 60 -6.61 -19.60 -1.94
CA LEU A 60 -7.39 -18.47 -2.51
C LEU A 60 -6.69 -17.13 -2.32
N ARG A 61 -6.11 -16.88 -1.14
CA ARG A 61 -5.34 -15.65 -0.91
C ARG A 61 -4.11 -15.58 -1.80
N GLN A 62 -3.39 -16.68 -1.97
CA GLN A 62 -2.25 -16.77 -2.89
C GLN A 62 -2.67 -16.51 -4.33
N LEU A 63 -3.76 -17.12 -4.80
CA LEU A 63 -4.29 -16.88 -6.14
C LEU A 63 -4.67 -15.40 -6.36
N ILE A 64 -5.30 -14.77 -5.38
CA ILE A 64 -5.67 -13.34 -5.45
C ILE A 64 -4.40 -12.47 -5.50
N ALA A 65 -3.38 -12.79 -4.70
CA ALA A 65 -2.10 -12.10 -4.73
C ALA A 65 -1.41 -12.29 -6.10
N GLU A 66 -1.39 -13.50 -6.61
CA GLU A 66 -0.84 -13.80 -7.95
C GLU A 66 -1.55 -13.01 -9.06
N LEU A 67 -2.88 -13.01 -9.09
CA LEU A 67 -3.65 -12.20 -10.03
C LEU A 67 -3.33 -10.71 -9.92
N THR A 68 -3.16 -10.20 -8.70
CA THR A 68 -2.78 -8.82 -8.43
C THR A 68 -1.41 -8.51 -9.03
N LEU A 69 -0.43 -9.37 -8.81
CA LEU A 69 0.94 -9.19 -9.32
C LEU A 69 1.00 -9.32 -10.84
N ARG A 70 0.27 -10.27 -11.43
CA ARG A 70 0.14 -10.40 -12.90
C ARG A 70 -0.49 -9.15 -13.51
N LEU A 71 -1.50 -8.56 -12.87
CA LEU A 71 -2.10 -7.28 -13.30
C LEU A 71 -1.08 -6.14 -13.30
N ILE A 72 -0.23 -6.07 -12.28
CA ILE A 72 0.84 -5.07 -12.20
C ILE A 72 1.89 -5.34 -13.28
N GLY A 73 2.29 -6.59 -13.47
CA GLY A 73 3.28 -7.03 -14.44
C GLY A 73 2.85 -6.86 -15.89
N SER A 74 1.54 -6.85 -16.15
CA SER A 74 0.99 -6.70 -17.51
C SER A 74 1.31 -5.35 -18.16
N ASP A 75 1.74 -4.39 -17.40
CA ASP A 75 2.16 -3.10 -17.91
C ASP A 75 3.69 -2.99 -17.97
N ARG A 76 4.28 -3.64 -19.01
CA ARG A 76 5.74 -3.67 -19.25
C ARG A 76 6.39 -2.28 -19.32
N ARG A 77 5.62 -1.22 -19.66
CA ARG A 77 6.14 0.16 -19.71
C ARG A 77 6.49 0.71 -18.35
N LEU A 78 6.00 0.10 -17.28
CA LEU A 78 6.20 0.54 -15.90
C LEU A 78 7.30 -0.19 -15.16
N LEU A 79 7.53 -1.45 -15.48
CA LEU A 79 8.60 -2.24 -14.86
C LEU A 79 9.98 -1.63 -15.09
N GLY A 80 10.18 -0.85 -16.18
CA GLY A 80 11.44 -0.18 -16.48
C GLY A 80 11.66 1.20 -15.84
N ARG A 81 10.61 1.84 -15.28
CA ARG A 81 10.70 3.21 -14.74
C ARG A 81 10.53 3.32 -13.23
N VAL A 82 9.96 2.31 -12.62
CA VAL A 82 9.73 2.32 -11.17
C VAL A 82 10.94 1.68 -10.53
N GLY A 83 11.79 2.50 -9.95
CA GLY A 83 12.72 2.00 -8.94
C GLY A 83 11.90 1.10 -8.02
N ARG A 84 12.35 -0.13 -7.78
CA ARG A 84 11.65 -1.15 -6.99
C ARG A 84 11.48 -0.64 -5.57
N VAL A 85 10.41 0.15 -5.34
CA VAL A 85 10.13 0.82 -4.08
C VAL A 85 8.99 0.12 -3.37
N LEU A 86 9.28 -0.29 -2.15
CA LEU A 86 8.32 -0.84 -1.19
C LEU A 86 7.94 0.25 -0.20
N LEU A 87 6.68 0.31 0.17
CA LEU A 87 6.15 1.20 1.19
C LEU A 87 5.61 0.35 2.34
N LEU A 88 6.10 0.60 3.55
CA LEU A 88 5.60 -0.06 4.77
C LEU A 88 4.87 0.97 5.61
N ASP A 89 3.61 0.68 5.90
CA ASP A 89 2.81 1.53 6.78
C ASP A 89 1.69 0.72 7.47
N GLY A 90 1.21 1.23 8.59
CA GLY A 90 0.10 0.69 9.34
C GLY A 90 -1.15 1.57 9.21
N THR A 91 -2.30 0.95 9.35
CA THR A 91 -3.55 1.68 9.38
C THR A 91 -4.49 1.08 10.40
N GLU A 92 -5.13 1.95 11.18
CA GLU A 92 -6.19 1.57 12.11
C GLU A 92 -7.54 1.83 11.46
N TRP A 93 -8.38 0.82 11.44
CA TRP A 93 -9.78 0.93 11.03
C TRP A 93 -10.72 0.54 12.15
N ARG A 94 -11.88 1.19 12.20
CA ARG A 94 -12.97 0.80 13.12
C ARG A 94 -13.93 -0.12 12.40
N ILE A 95 -13.85 -1.40 12.70
CA ILE A 95 -14.75 -2.42 12.14
C ILE A 95 -15.68 -2.88 13.26
N ARG A 96 -16.98 -2.65 13.10
CA ARG A 96 -18.00 -2.96 14.14
C ARG A 96 -17.70 -2.34 15.51
N GLY A 97 -17.18 -1.12 15.53
CA GLY A 97 -16.80 -0.45 16.77
C GLY A 97 -15.44 -0.86 17.34
N SER A 98 -14.87 -1.99 16.92
CA SER A 98 -13.56 -2.44 17.36
C SER A 98 -12.44 -1.85 16.49
N LYS A 99 -11.35 -1.45 17.13
CA LYS A 99 -10.12 -1.05 16.44
C LYS A 99 -9.40 -2.26 15.89
N VAL A 100 -9.07 -2.22 14.62
CA VAL A 100 -8.35 -3.27 13.91
C VAL A 100 -7.14 -2.66 13.24
N GLN A 101 -5.96 -3.14 13.62
CA GLN A 101 -4.69 -2.64 13.09
C GLN A 101 -4.17 -3.55 11.98
N PHE A 102 -3.97 -2.98 10.80
CA PHE A 102 -3.33 -3.66 9.68
C PHE A 102 -1.95 -3.08 9.43
N LEU A 103 -0.94 -3.94 9.35
CA LEU A 103 0.36 -3.61 8.78
C LEU A 103 0.36 -4.02 7.32
N THR A 104 0.77 -3.11 6.44
CA THR A 104 0.68 -3.29 4.99
C THR A 104 2.03 -3.05 4.34
N LEU A 105 2.44 -3.97 3.47
CA LEU A 105 3.54 -3.79 2.53
C LEU A 105 2.93 -3.54 1.15
N ALA A 106 3.28 -2.41 0.55
CA ALA A 106 2.81 -2.04 -0.79
C ALA A 106 3.99 -1.82 -1.73
N ILE A 107 3.80 -2.11 -3.00
CA ILE A 107 4.73 -1.70 -4.06
C ILE A 107 4.26 -0.39 -4.67
N LEU A 108 5.19 0.52 -4.95
CA LEU A 108 4.87 1.77 -5.63
C LEU A 108 4.77 1.52 -7.15
N PHE A 109 3.61 1.81 -7.71
CA PHE A 109 3.29 1.59 -9.11
C PHE A 109 2.68 2.87 -9.70
N ASP A 110 3.47 3.60 -10.50
CA ASP A 110 3.05 4.85 -11.13
C ASP A 110 2.45 5.88 -10.15
N GLY A 111 3.11 6.06 -9.01
CA GLY A 111 2.66 6.97 -7.97
C GLY A 111 1.50 6.45 -7.12
N VAL A 112 1.03 5.23 -7.35
CA VAL A 112 0.01 4.55 -6.55
C VAL A 112 0.66 3.45 -5.72
N ALA A 113 0.41 3.41 -4.43
CA ALA A 113 0.83 2.30 -3.58
C ALA A 113 -0.16 1.12 -3.73
N ILE A 114 0.33 0.00 -4.23
CA ILE A 114 -0.47 -1.21 -4.38
C ILE A 114 -0.07 -2.20 -3.30
N PRO A 115 -0.96 -2.54 -2.36
CA PRO A 115 -0.68 -3.53 -1.34
C PRO A 115 -0.35 -4.89 -1.97
N ILE A 116 0.80 -5.47 -1.62
CA ILE A 116 1.19 -6.84 -2.01
C ILE A 116 1.04 -7.81 -0.86
N ALA A 117 1.14 -7.31 0.36
CA ALA A 117 0.92 -8.10 1.57
C ALA A 117 0.36 -7.23 2.70
N PHE A 118 -0.39 -7.85 3.58
CA PHE A 118 -0.92 -7.22 4.80
C PHE A 118 -1.15 -8.27 5.88
N ILE A 119 -1.05 -7.84 7.12
CA ILE A 119 -1.31 -8.66 8.30
C ILE A 119 -2.17 -7.87 9.29
N ASN A 120 -3.19 -8.52 9.83
CA ASN A 120 -3.94 -8.01 10.96
C ASN A 120 -3.17 -8.32 12.25
N LEU A 121 -2.74 -7.29 12.96
CA LEU A 121 -1.90 -7.44 14.16
C LEU A 121 -2.67 -7.95 15.40
N GLU A 122 -4.01 -7.99 15.34
CA GLU A 122 -4.87 -8.42 16.47
C GLU A 122 -4.60 -7.72 17.81
N LYS A 123 -3.97 -6.56 17.75
CA LYS A 123 -3.67 -5.68 18.88
C LYS A 123 -3.87 -4.22 18.51
N ILE A 124 -3.96 -3.37 19.51
CA ILE A 124 -3.93 -1.92 19.36
C ILE A 124 -2.48 -1.45 19.37
N GLY A 125 -2.14 -0.49 18.52
CA GLY A 125 -0.81 0.10 18.45
C GLY A 125 0.09 -0.52 17.37
N HIS A 126 1.40 -0.23 17.47
CA HIS A 126 2.35 -0.51 16.40
C HIS A 126 2.94 -1.92 16.47
N SER A 127 3.46 -2.40 15.33
CA SER A 127 4.21 -3.64 15.27
C SER A 127 5.56 -3.52 15.99
N SER A 128 5.95 -4.55 16.72
CA SER A 128 7.30 -4.67 17.28
C SER A 128 8.33 -5.02 16.20
N GLN A 129 9.62 -4.85 16.50
CA GLN A 129 10.70 -5.27 15.59
C GLN A 129 10.61 -6.77 15.25
N LYS A 130 10.36 -7.61 16.26
CA LYS A 130 10.25 -9.06 16.08
C LYS A 130 9.11 -9.42 15.14
N GLU A 131 7.90 -8.86 15.34
CA GLU A 131 6.77 -9.11 14.46
C GLU A 131 7.06 -8.72 13.01
N ARG A 132 7.74 -7.60 12.78
CA ARG A 132 8.14 -7.19 11.44
C ARG A 132 9.16 -8.14 10.82
N ILE A 133 10.18 -8.54 11.57
CA ILE A 133 11.21 -9.47 11.10
C ILE A 133 10.59 -10.82 10.76
N ASP A 134 9.76 -11.37 11.64
CA ASP A 134 9.12 -12.67 11.43
C ASP A 134 8.16 -12.63 10.22
N TRP A 135 7.39 -11.56 10.08
CA TRP A 135 6.51 -11.38 8.92
C TRP A 135 7.31 -11.22 7.61
N PHE A 136 8.41 -10.46 7.63
CA PHE A 136 9.25 -10.33 6.44
C PHE A 136 9.95 -11.64 6.06
N LYS A 137 10.37 -12.46 7.03
CA LYS A 137 10.86 -13.82 6.73
C LYS A 137 9.81 -14.62 5.96
N GLU A 138 8.56 -14.59 6.41
CA GLU A 138 7.45 -15.24 5.69
C GLU A 138 7.25 -14.64 4.29
N LEU A 139 7.31 -13.33 4.12
CA LEU A 139 7.15 -12.68 2.82
C LEU A 139 8.26 -13.07 1.84
N PHE A 140 9.51 -13.14 2.29
CA PHE A 140 10.66 -13.49 1.48
C PHE A 140 10.71 -14.98 1.06
N THR A 141 9.87 -15.84 1.65
CA THR A 141 9.64 -17.19 1.11
C THR A 141 8.67 -17.20 -0.07
N LYS A 142 7.98 -16.09 -0.33
CA LYS A 142 6.94 -16.00 -1.35
C LYS A 142 7.30 -15.02 -2.47
N PHE A 143 8.06 -13.97 -2.16
CA PHE A 143 8.40 -12.88 -3.08
C PHE A 143 9.89 -12.61 -3.09
N ASP A 144 10.46 -12.48 -4.26
CA ASP A 144 11.83 -11.97 -4.43
C ASP A 144 11.83 -10.43 -4.36
N LEU A 145 11.96 -9.91 -3.16
CA LEU A 145 12.02 -8.48 -2.90
C LEU A 145 13.44 -7.95 -2.68
N ALA A 146 14.45 -8.82 -2.82
CA ALA A 146 15.85 -8.44 -2.63
C ALA A 146 16.27 -7.29 -3.59
N GLY A 147 17.11 -6.39 -3.10
CA GLY A 147 17.56 -5.22 -3.86
C GLY A 147 16.51 -4.12 -4.03
N MET A 148 15.30 -4.28 -3.49
CA MET A 148 14.31 -3.20 -3.47
C MET A 148 14.60 -2.18 -2.36
N THR A 149 13.97 -1.01 -2.43
CA THR A 149 14.08 0.04 -1.42
C THR A 149 12.81 0.13 -0.59
N LEU A 150 12.92 -0.09 0.71
CA LEU A 150 11.83 0.07 1.66
C LEU A 150 11.77 1.53 2.14
N ILE A 151 10.63 2.18 2.01
CA ILE A 151 10.36 3.49 2.60
C ILE A 151 9.31 3.33 3.70
N ALA A 152 9.62 3.87 4.90
CA ALA A 152 8.74 3.74 6.05
C ALA A 152 8.76 4.99 6.94
N ASP A 153 7.75 5.14 7.80
CA ASP A 153 7.63 6.25 8.75
C ASP A 153 8.35 5.93 10.07
N ARG A 154 8.35 6.92 10.97
CA ARG A 154 9.01 6.95 12.29
C ARG A 154 8.55 5.87 13.27
N GLU A 155 7.54 5.10 12.93
CA GLU A 155 7.06 3.96 13.72
C GLU A 155 7.84 2.68 13.44
N TYR A 156 8.49 2.60 12.27
CA TYR A 156 9.20 1.40 11.81
C TYR A 156 10.69 1.49 12.03
N ILE A 157 11.09 1.84 13.27
CA ILE A 157 12.48 1.95 13.71
C ILE A 157 12.89 0.76 14.57
N GLY A 158 14.21 0.61 14.75
CA GLY A 158 14.84 -0.37 15.65
C GLY A 158 16.10 -0.93 15.05
N LEU A 159 17.12 -1.13 15.90
CA LEU A 159 18.48 -1.53 15.44
C LEU A 159 18.47 -2.94 14.84
N GLU A 160 17.77 -3.89 15.46
CA GLU A 160 17.66 -5.25 14.93
C GLU A 160 16.86 -5.29 13.63
N TRP A 161 15.81 -4.48 13.53
CA TRP A 161 15.04 -4.33 12.29
C TRP A 161 15.92 -3.79 11.15
N PHE A 162 16.67 -2.72 11.40
CA PHE A 162 17.57 -2.15 10.40
C PHE A 162 18.68 -3.12 9.99
N LYS A 163 19.24 -3.87 10.95
CA LYS A 163 20.20 -4.93 10.65
C LYS A 163 19.57 -5.99 9.75
N ALA A 164 18.37 -6.48 10.10
CA ALA A 164 17.68 -7.49 9.32
C ALA A 164 17.37 -7.00 7.88
N LEU A 165 16.95 -5.74 7.70
CA LEU A 165 16.74 -5.17 6.37
C LEU A 165 17.96 -5.32 5.47
N ARG A 166 19.16 -5.06 6.01
CA ARG A 166 20.41 -5.11 5.23
C ARG A 166 20.96 -6.51 5.08
N THR A 167 21.04 -7.27 6.16
CA THR A 167 21.81 -8.53 6.20
C THR A 167 20.96 -9.75 5.87
N THR A 168 19.68 -9.72 6.24
CA THR A 168 18.78 -10.88 6.04
C THR A 168 17.95 -10.72 4.77
N PHE A 169 17.44 -9.51 4.52
CA PHE A 169 16.49 -9.27 3.42
C PHE A 169 17.15 -8.59 2.22
N ASN A 170 18.40 -8.18 2.33
CA ASN A 170 19.10 -7.44 1.26
C ASN A 170 18.29 -6.28 0.69
N LEU A 171 17.62 -5.52 1.57
CA LEU A 171 16.85 -4.33 1.19
C LEU A 171 17.66 -3.05 1.41
N GLU A 172 17.53 -2.14 0.47
CA GLU A 172 17.82 -0.73 0.70
C GLU A 172 16.65 -0.10 1.47
N TYR A 173 16.88 1.03 2.15
CA TYR A 173 15.78 1.69 2.86
C TYR A 173 15.97 3.18 3.09
N ILE A 174 14.83 3.86 3.30
CA ILE A 174 14.69 5.26 3.68
C ILE A 174 13.63 5.31 4.77
N VAL A 175 14.04 5.53 6.01
CA VAL A 175 13.13 5.51 7.16
C VAL A 175 13.19 6.85 7.90
N ARG A 176 12.02 7.45 8.16
CA ARG A 176 11.93 8.59 9.06
C ARG A 176 12.18 8.12 10.48
N ILE A 177 12.92 8.91 11.25
CA ILE A 177 13.15 8.67 12.67
C ILE A 177 12.62 9.84 13.49
N LYS A 178 12.33 9.60 14.76
CA LYS A 178 11.92 10.66 15.70
C LYS A 178 13.13 11.54 16.05
N LYS A 179 12.86 12.81 16.32
CA LYS A 179 13.85 13.73 16.89
C LYS A 179 14.43 13.13 18.18
N GLY A 180 15.74 13.24 18.36
CA GLY A 180 16.44 12.72 19.54
C GLY A 180 16.80 11.23 19.51
N ILE A 181 16.15 10.42 18.67
CA ILE A 181 16.51 9.00 18.54
C ILE A 181 17.89 8.88 17.86
N TYR A 182 18.71 7.97 18.36
CA TYR A 182 20.10 7.75 17.95
C TYR A 182 21.01 8.99 18.14
N HIS A 183 20.66 9.87 19.09
CA HIS A 183 21.40 11.09 19.36
C HIS A 183 22.88 10.82 19.70
N ASP A 184 23.13 9.86 20.60
CA ASP A 184 24.48 9.50 21.03
C ASP A 184 25.28 8.89 19.87
N GLN A 185 24.68 8.04 19.05
CA GLN A 185 25.31 7.43 17.90
C GLN A 185 25.61 8.47 16.80
N VAL A 186 24.72 9.45 16.60
CA VAL A 186 24.97 10.58 15.71
C VAL A 186 26.11 11.41 16.21
N ASN A 187 26.12 11.73 17.51
CA ASN A 187 27.24 12.50 18.14
C ASN A 187 28.54 11.75 18.05
N ALA A 188 28.58 10.50 18.47
CA ALA A 188 29.79 9.66 18.42
C ALA A 188 30.37 9.51 17.00
N SER A 189 29.49 9.38 15.99
CA SER A 189 29.93 9.20 14.60
C SER A 189 30.32 10.49 13.88
N THR A 190 29.82 11.65 14.32
CA THR A 190 29.95 12.92 13.58
C THR A 190 30.67 14.00 14.34
N GLY A 191 30.91 13.82 15.63
CA GLY A 191 31.41 14.85 16.56
C GLY A 191 30.45 16.05 16.72
N LYS A 192 29.19 15.92 16.29
CA LYS A 192 28.21 17.00 16.28
C LYS A 192 26.87 16.57 16.85
N LYS A 193 26.28 17.40 17.71
CA LYS A 193 24.95 17.21 18.21
C LYS A 193 23.92 17.41 17.09
N GLN A 194 22.78 16.75 17.18
CA GLN A 194 21.67 16.90 16.24
C GLN A 194 21.24 18.37 16.08
N ALA A 195 21.24 19.17 17.16
CA ALA A 195 20.94 20.59 17.16
C ALA A 195 21.88 21.40 16.25
N GLU A 196 23.17 21.06 16.20
CA GLU A 196 24.15 21.74 15.34
C GLU A 196 23.93 21.43 13.86
N LEU A 197 23.47 20.22 13.53
CA LEU A 197 23.10 19.85 12.15
C LEU A 197 21.86 20.64 11.68
N VAL A 198 20.89 20.82 12.57
CA VAL A 198 19.71 21.67 12.34
C VAL A 198 20.12 23.13 12.20
N ALA A 199 20.96 23.65 13.09
CA ALA A 199 21.46 25.02 13.03
C ALA A 199 22.24 25.31 11.74
N LYS A 200 23.03 24.33 11.26
CA LYS A 200 23.70 24.43 9.96
C LYS A 200 22.69 24.53 8.81
N LEU A 201 21.62 23.76 8.83
CA LEU A 201 20.58 23.82 7.81
C LEU A 201 19.83 25.15 7.83
N LYS A 202 19.52 25.68 9.02
CA LYS A 202 18.87 27.00 9.18
C LYS A 202 19.73 28.16 8.65
N ARG A 203 21.05 28.13 8.89
CA ARG A 203 21.99 29.16 8.43
C ARG A 203 22.23 29.16 6.92
N CYS A 204 22.16 28.00 6.29
CA CYS A 204 22.46 27.83 4.87
C CYS A 204 21.17 27.94 4.04
N LYS A 205 20.84 29.13 3.53
CA LYS A 205 19.64 29.38 2.69
C LYS A 205 19.59 28.52 1.42
N SER A 206 20.74 28.14 0.86
CA SER A 206 20.85 27.29 -0.34
C SER A 206 20.82 25.79 -0.03
N CYS A 207 21.06 25.39 1.24
CA CYS A 207 21.12 23.99 1.63
C CYS A 207 19.72 23.42 1.84
N LYS A 208 19.27 22.55 0.94
CA LYS A 208 18.00 21.83 1.09
C LYS A 208 18.09 20.65 2.07
N ILE A 209 19.28 20.14 2.32
CA ILE A 209 19.54 19.01 3.24
C ILE A 209 20.92 19.16 3.91
N VAL A 210 21.03 18.63 5.13
CA VAL A 210 22.32 18.33 5.78
C VAL A 210 22.40 16.82 5.98
N SER A 211 23.52 16.20 5.66
CA SER A 211 23.69 14.76 5.82
C SER A 211 25.03 14.40 6.40
N LYS A 212 25.07 13.32 7.17
CA LYS A 212 26.26 12.73 7.77
C LYS A 212 26.23 11.21 7.65
N ARG A 213 27.41 10.61 7.51
CA ARG A 213 27.58 9.17 7.63
C ARG A 213 27.70 8.83 9.12
N ILE A 214 26.89 7.88 9.58
CA ILE A 214 26.91 7.41 10.97
C ILE A 214 27.04 5.89 11.01
N LYS A 215 27.50 5.37 12.14
CA LYS A 215 27.59 3.92 12.38
C LYS A 215 26.57 3.52 13.44
N LEU A 216 25.65 2.62 13.11
CA LEU A 216 24.68 2.05 14.02
C LEU A 216 24.81 0.53 13.99
N ASN A 217 25.02 -0.09 15.15
CA ASN A 217 25.14 -1.54 15.29
C ASN A 217 26.11 -2.18 14.26
N GLY A 218 27.28 -1.56 14.09
CA GLY A 218 28.32 -2.02 13.17
C GLY A 218 28.12 -1.65 11.69
N ILE A 219 26.94 -1.18 11.29
CA ILE A 219 26.59 -0.87 9.91
C ILE A 219 26.62 0.63 9.66
N PHE A 220 27.10 1.05 8.50
CA PHE A 220 27.14 2.44 8.09
C PHE A 220 25.85 2.88 7.41
N TRP A 221 25.39 4.07 7.79
CA TRP A 221 24.16 4.70 7.36
C TRP A 221 24.38 6.15 6.99
N TYR A 222 23.43 6.75 6.27
CA TYR A 222 23.40 8.19 6.09
C TYR A 222 22.24 8.76 6.89
N TYR A 223 22.58 9.61 7.83
CA TYR A 223 21.66 10.43 8.59
C TYR A 223 21.41 11.72 7.83
N ILE A 224 20.14 12.06 7.56
CA ILE A 224 19.75 13.23 6.79
C ILE A 224 18.80 14.08 7.61
N VAL A 225 19.03 15.40 7.59
CA VAL A 225 18.12 16.41 8.14
C VAL A 225 17.63 17.28 6.99
N LEU A 226 16.33 17.46 6.88
CA LEU A 226 15.70 18.32 5.87
C LEU A 226 14.51 19.08 6.48
N PRO A 227 14.12 20.25 5.90
CA PRO A 227 12.95 20.97 6.36
C PRO A 227 11.68 20.13 6.18
N ASN A 228 10.77 20.21 7.13
CA ASN A 228 9.48 19.57 7.01
C ASN A 228 8.50 20.51 6.26
N PRO A 229 7.91 20.10 5.14
CA PRO A 229 6.89 20.91 4.45
C PRO A 229 5.65 21.18 5.29
N LYS A 230 5.43 20.40 6.36
CA LYS A 230 4.34 20.56 7.33
C LYS A 230 4.78 21.28 8.62
N ALA A 231 5.93 21.95 8.62
CA ALA A 231 6.40 22.73 9.75
C ALA A 231 5.34 23.74 10.19
N GLY A 232 5.16 23.87 11.53
CA GLY A 232 4.11 24.70 12.11
C GLY A 232 2.78 23.98 12.39
N HIS A 233 2.60 22.74 11.92
CA HIS A 233 1.47 21.93 12.36
C HIS A 233 1.72 21.38 13.78
N PRO A 234 0.74 21.40 14.71
CA PRO A 234 0.96 21.04 16.12
C PRO A 234 1.62 19.67 16.36
N ASP A 235 1.31 18.70 15.52
CA ASP A 235 1.79 17.32 15.64
C ASP A 235 3.05 17.01 14.84
N GLU A 236 3.67 18.02 14.20
CA GLU A 236 4.81 17.82 13.31
C GLU A 236 6.05 18.60 13.75
N ASP A 237 7.19 17.95 13.66
CA ASP A 237 8.49 18.61 13.85
C ASP A 237 8.80 19.56 12.68
N ASP A 238 9.51 20.65 12.93
CA ASP A 238 9.99 21.57 11.89
C ASP A 238 10.93 20.91 10.87
N PHE A 239 11.53 19.80 11.25
CA PHE A 239 12.52 19.07 10.46
C PHE A 239 12.17 17.58 10.39
N ILE A 240 12.45 17.00 9.24
CA ILE A 240 12.40 15.56 9.04
C ILE A 240 13.80 15.00 9.20
N PHE A 241 13.91 13.91 9.98
CA PHE A 241 15.13 13.17 10.19
C PHE A 241 15.00 11.80 9.51
N LEU A 242 15.94 11.48 8.60
CA LEU A 242 15.93 10.22 7.88
C LEU A 242 17.18 9.41 8.15
N LEU A 243 17.02 8.10 8.24
CA LEU A 243 18.08 7.13 8.07
C LEU A 243 17.93 6.45 6.72
N THR A 244 19.03 6.33 5.98
CA THR A 244 19.02 5.67 4.69
C THR A 244 20.35 4.93 4.43
N SER A 245 20.24 3.84 3.69
CA SER A 245 21.37 3.13 3.11
C SER A 245 21.86 3.76 1.80
N TRP A 246 21.09 4.63 1.18
CA TRP A 246 21.40 5.23 -0.11
C TRP A 246 22.58 6.21 -0.05
N ARG A 247 23.57 6.02 -0.93
CA ARG A 247 24.68 6.97 -1.10
C ARG A 247 24.23 8.31 -1.67
N ASN A 248 23.26 8.31 -2.57
CA ASN A 248 22.65 9.55 -3.09
C ASN A 248 21.61 10.11 -2.11
N ARG A 249 22.07 10.95 -1.19
CA ARG A 249 21.28 11.51 -0.09
C ARG A 249 20.19 12.47 -0.56
N LYS A 250 20.43 13.21 -1.67
CA LYS A 250 19.41 14.09 -2.26
C LYS A 250 18.25 13.28 -2.84
N ALA A 251 18.58 12.23 -3.60
CA ALA A 251 17.57 11.32 -4.15
C ALA A 251 16.81 10.60 -3.01
N ALA A 252 17.47 10.16 -1.95
CA ALA A 252 16.82 9.55 -0.79
C ALA A 252 15.81 10.52 -0.13
N ALA A 253 16.23 11.78 0.11
CA ALA A 253 15.36 12.80 0.68
C ALA A 253 14.13 13.09 -0.20
N GLN A 254 14.29 13.12 -1.52
CA GLN A 254 13.18 13.29 -2.47
C GLN A 254 12.28 12.07 -2.50
N SER A 255 12.86 10.87 -2.49
CA SER A 255 12.11 9.60 -2.56
C SER A 255 11.29 9.35 -1.29
N TYR A 256 11.68 9.89 -0.13
CA TYR A 256 10.90 9.74 1.08
C TYR A 256 9.44 10.23 0.92
N TYR A 257 9.22 11.26 0.15
CA TYR A 257 7.85 11.79 -0.10
C TYR A 257 6.95 10.82 -0.88
N LEU A 258 7.52 9.80 -1.54
CA LEU A 258 6.75 8.73 -2.18
C LEU A 258 5.94 7.92 -1.17
N ARG A 259 6.32 7.95 0.11
CA ARG A 259 5.59 7.32 1.21
C ARG A 259 4.12 7.74 1.26
N TRP A 260 3.84 9.02 0.91
CA TRP A 260 2.47 9.53 0.91
C TRP A 260 1.49 8.73 0.05
N ALA A 261 1.98 7.99 -0.94
CA ALA A 261 1.13 7.18 -1.81
C ALA A 261 0.35 6.09 -1.05
N ILE A 262 0.93 5.52 0.04
CA ILE A 262 0.23 4.48 0.81
C ILE A 262 -0.92 5.08 1.65
N GLU A 263 -0.75 6.29 2.18
CA GLU A 263 -1.82 7.00 2.89
C GLU A 263 -3.01 7.32 1.96
N VAL A 264 -2.70 7.70 0.71
CA VAL A 264 -3.73 7.91 -0.33
C VAL A 264 -4.47 6.61 -0.63
N THR A 265 -3.76 5.49 -0.71
CA THR A 265 -4.37 4.17 -0.90
C THR A 265 -5.27 3.78 0.27
N PHE A 266 -4.83 3.97 1.52
CA PHE A 266 -5.68 3.73 2.69
C PHE A 266 -6.95 4.59 2.67
N ARG A 267 -6.85 5.84 2.25
CA ARG A 267 -8.00 6.74 2.10
C ARG A 267 -8.99 6.23 1.05
N HIS A 268 -8.49 5.65 -0.06
CA HIS A 268 -9.35 5.03 -1.06
C HIS A 268 -10.04 3.77 -0.55
N LEU A 269 -9.36 2.97 0.25
CA LEU A 269 -9.97 1.79 0.88
C LEU A 269 -11.00 2.20 1.95
N LYS A 270 -10.73 3.28 2.71
CA LYS A 270 -11.58 3.75 3.81
C LYS A 270 -12.79 4.55 3.31
N SER A 271 -12.60 5.79 2.93
CA SER A 271 -13.70 6.76 2.75
C SER A 271 -13.97 7.11 1.29
N ASN A 272 -12.95 7.14 0.44
CA ASN A 272 -13.05 7.63 -0.93
C ASN A 272 -13.26 6.53 -1.98
N GLY A 273 -13.60 5.32 -1.55
CA GLY A 273 -13.80 4.18 -2.45
C GLY A 273 -14.66 3.10 -1.83
N PHE A 274 -14.08 2.16 -1.12
CA PHE A 274 -14.77 0.92 -0.76
C PHE A 274 -15.36 0.87 0.65
N ARG A 275 -15.22 1.92 1.44
CA ARG A 275 -15.78 2.02 2.80
C ARG A 275 -15.50 0.77 3.65
N ILE A 276 -14.23 0.46 3.85
CA ILE A 276 -13.82 -0.76 4.55
C ILE A 276 -14.38 -0.84 5.98
N GLU A 277 -14.59 0.29 6.63
CA GLU A 277 -15.18 0.37 7.97
C GLU A 277 -16.68 -0.02 8.02
N ASP A 278 -17.36 -0.07 6.85
CA ASP A 278 -18.72 -0.64 6.75
C ASP A 278 -18.72 -2.17 6.85
N MET A 279 -17.54 -2.80 6.87
CA MET A 279 -17.40 -4.26 6.99
C MET A 279 -18.01 -4.76 8.30
N ARG A 280 -18.93 -5.71 8.18
CA ARG A 280 -19.55 -6.38 9.32
C ARG A 280 -19.14 -7.85 9.42
N ILE A 281 -17.89 -8.14 9.07
CA ILE A 281 -17.31 -9.49 9.07
C ILE A 281 -16.46 -9.64 10.33
N GLU A 282 -16.71 -10.72 11.06
CA GLU A 282 -15.94 -11.08 12.26
C GLU A 282 -14.88 -12.15 11.95
N GLY A 283 -13.83 -12.15 12.75
CA GLY A 283 -12.71 -13.10 12.64
C GLY A 283 -11.61 -12.63 11.68
N ARG A 284 -10.38 -12.93 12.08
CA ARG A 284 -9.15 -12.53 11.36
C ARG A 284 -9.13 -13.02 9.92
N SER A 285 -9.29 -14.34 9.71
CA SER A 285 -9.20 -14.94 8.36
C SER A 285 -10.22 -14.35 7.37
N LYS A 286 -11.44 -14.06 7.84
CA LYS A 286 -12.49 -13.46 7.01
C LYS A 286 -12.14 -12.00 6.63
N ARG A 287 -11.61 -11.21 7.59
CA ARG A 287 -11.17 -9.84 7.34
C ARG A 287 -10.00 -9.81 6.37
N GLU A 288 -9.02 -10.68 6.55
CA GLU A 288 -7.88 -10.80 5.64
C GLU A 288 -8.31 -11.25 4.24
N MET A 289 -9.29 -12.15 4.11
CA MET A 289 -9.86 -12.53 2.82
C MET A 289 -10.58 -11.35 2.15
N MET A 290 -11.37 -10.57 2.89
CA MET A 290 -12.00 -9.37 2.36
C MET A 290 -10.96 -8.36 1.88
N MET A 291 -9.87 -8.18 2.64
CA MET A 291 -8.76 -7.32 2.24
C MET A 291 -8.10 -7.79 0.93
N ALA A 292 -7.86 -9.08 0.78
CA ALA A 292 -7.31 -9.64 -0.46
C ALA A 292 -8.24 -9.36 -1.65
N ILE A 293 -9.53 -9.56 -1.49
CA ILE A 293 -10.55 -9.28 -2.51
C ILE A 293 -10.59 -7.78 -2.85
N LEU A 294 -10.56 -6.91 -1.84
CA LEU A 294 -10.53 -5.46 -2.04
C LEU A 294 -9.27 -5.01 -2.79
N ASN A 295 -8.13 -5.61 -2.46
CA ASN A 295 -6.88 -5.30 -3.15
C ASN A 295 -6.96 -5.66 -4.63
N LEU A 296 -7.50 -6.82 -4.99
CA LEU A 296 -7.71 -7.18 -6.38
C LEU A 296 -8.64 -6.20 -7.10
N VAL A 297 -9.76 -5.79 -6.46
CA VAL A 297 -10.66 -4.78 -7.01
C VAL A 297 -9.96 -3.43 -7.18
N PHE A 298 -9.17 -3.02 -6.18
CA PHE A 298 -8.39 -1.79 -6.23
C PHE A 298 -7.43 -1.77 -7.42
N VAL A 299 -6.70 -2.85 -7.63
CA VAL A 299 -5.74 -2.98 -8.74
C VAL A 299 -6.45 -2.96 -10.09
N LEU A 300 -7.58 -3.67 -10.24
CA LEU A 300 -8.40 -3.61 -11.45
C LEU A 300 -8.79 -2.16 -11.78
N CYS A 301 -9.23 -1.40 -10.78
CA CYS A 301 -9.56 0.01 -10.95
C CYS A 301 -8.32 0.84 -11.33
N VAL A 302 -7.18 0.66 -10.67
CA VAL A 302 -5.94 1.39 -10.99
C VAL A 302 -5.51 1.15 -12.44
N ILE A 303 -5.56 -0.09 -12.91
CA ILE A 303 -5.22 -0.44 -14.31
C ILE A 303 -6.15 0.26 -15.31
N GLU A 304 -7.47 0.24 -15.07
CA GLU A 304 -8.42 0.93 -15.95
C GLU A 304 -8.25 2.45 -15.92
N GLY A 305 -7.92 3.04 -14.78
CA GLY A 305 -7.61 4.46 -14.65
C GLY A 305 -6.35 4.85 -15.42
N ARG A 306 -5.32 4.02 -15.35
CA ARG A 306 -4.09 4.23 -16.12
C ARG A 306 -4.32 4.14 -17.63
N LYS A 307 -5.04 3.14 -18.10
CA LYS A 307 -5.41 3.03 -19.53
C LYS A 307 -6.12 4.30 -20.01
N PHE A 308 -6.99 4.86 -19.17
CA PHE A 308 -7.66 6.12 -19.49
C PHE A 308 -6.67 7.27 -19.65
N TYR A 309 -5.76 7.47 -18.68
CA TYR A 309 -4.79 8.56 -18.73
C TYR A 309 -3.76 8.41 -19.85
N HIS A 310 -3.41 7.19 -20.23
CA HIS A 310 -2.52 6.98 -21.37
C HIS A 310 -3.14 7.35 -22.73
N ARG A 311 -4.48 7.34 -22.84
CA ARG A 311 -5.21 7.63 -24.08
C ARG A 311 -5.60 9.10 -24.23
N LYS A 312 -5.46 9.90 -23.19
CA LYS A 312 -5.89 11.29 -23.17
C LYS A 312 -4.70 12.26 -23.21
N PRO A 313 -4.81 13.42 -23.89
CA PRO A 313 -3.79 14.47 -23.82
C PRO A 313 -3.58 14.95 -22.38
N LYS A 314 -2.34 15.32 -22.03
CA LYS A 314 -2.00 15.80 -20.68
C LYS A 314 -2.85 17.01 -20.25
N SER A 315 -3.18 17.91 -21.17
CA SER A 315 -4.06 19.07 -20.92
C SER A 315 -5.45 18.71 -20.40
N GLN A 316 -5.96 17.54 -20.78
CA GLN A 316 -7.28 17.05 -20.30
C GLN A 316 -7.19 16.21 -19.01
N GLN A 317 -5.98 15.95 -18.52
CA GLN A 317 -5.73 15.09 -17.37
C GLN A 317 -5.42 15.86 -16.11
N THR A 318 -4.96 17.10 -16.26
CA THR A 318 -4.41 17.90 -15.17
C THR A 318 -5.16 19.20 -14.96
N LYS A 319 -5.11 19.67 -13.73
CA LYS A 319 -5.57 20.99 -13.31
C LYS A 319 -4.46 21.68 -12.52
N ILE A 320 -4.47 23.01 -12.53
CA ILE A 320 -3.59 23.80 -11.68
C ILE A 320 -4.28 23.93 -10.31
N ASP A 321 -3.57 23.58 -9.27
CA ASP A 321 -3.97 23.87 -7.90
C ASP A 321 -3.73 25.35 -7.63
N HIS A 322 -4.80 26.13 -7.49
CA HIS A 322 -4.71 27.58 -7.32
C HIS A 322 -3.99 28.01 -6.02
N LYS A 323 -3.94 27.16 -5.00
CA LYS A 323 -3.25 27.46 -3.73
C LYS A 323 -1.74 27.24 -3.83
N THR A 324 -1.32 26.24 -4.59
CA THR A 324 0.09 25.82 -4.64
C THR A 324 0.75 26.09 -5.98
N GLY A 325 0.00 26.48 -7.01
CA GLY A 325 0.47 26.64 -8.39
C GLY A 325 0.90 25.31 -9.05
N ARG A 326 0.72 24.17 -8.38
CA ARG A 326 1.17 22.88 -8.88
C ARG A 326 0.15 22.24 -9.82
N THR A 327 0.66 21.67 -10.89
CA THR A 327 -0.15 20.84 -11.78
C THR A 327 -0.45 19.48 -11.13
N THR A 328 -1.73 19.16 -10.97
CA THR A 328 -2.19 17.89 -10.37
C THR A 328 -3.18 17.20 -11.31
N LEU A 329 -3.38 15.90 -11.15
CA LEU A 329 -4.43 15.19 -11.86
C LEU A 329 -5.82 15.70 -11.43
N VAL A 330 -6.75 15.83 -12.37
CA VAL A 330 -8.16 16.19 -12.09
C VAL A 330 -8.79 15.20 -11.13
N HIS A 331 -8.57 13.90 -11.37
CA HIS A 331 -8.93 12.82 -10.47
C HIS A 331 -7.73 11.92 -10.22
N THR A 332 -7.68 11.26 -9.07
CA THR A 332 -6.67 10.23 -8.84
C THR A 332 -6.86 9.08 -9.86
N ILE A 333 -5.76 8.40 -10.20
CA ILE A 333 -5.79 7.23 -11.10
C ILE A 333 -6.84 6.22 -10.64
N PHE A 334 -6.90 5.94 -9.35
CA PHE A 334 -7.92 5.04 -8.78
C PHE A 334 -9.35 5.54 -9.01
N ARG A 335 -9.66 6.81 -8.70
CA ARG A 335 -11.02 7.36 -8.84
C ARG A 335 -11.50 7.34 -10.28
N GLN A 336 -10.63 7.75 -11.20
CA GLN A 336 -10.92 7.66 -12.63
C GLN A 336 -11.11 6.20 -13.07
N GLY A 337 -10.28 5.31 -12.56
CA GLY A 337 -10.36 3.88 -12.85
C GLY A 337 -11.60 3.22 -12.30
N LEU A 338 -12.08 3.62 -11.14
CA LEU A 338 -13.33 3.11 -10.58
C LEU A 338 -14.53 3.44 -11.51
N CYS A 339 -14.59 4.67 -12.01
CA CYS A 339 -15.60 5.06 -13.00
C CYS A 339 -15.50 4.24 -14.30
N LYS A 340 -14.27 3.96 -14.75
CA LYS A 340 -14.05 3.14 -15.97
C LYS A 340 -14.33 1.66 -15.72
N ALA A 341 -13.98 1.13 -14.56
CA ALA A 341 -14.25 -0.25 -14.18
C ALA A 341 -15.75 -0.58 -14.18
N LEU A 342 -16.60 0.37 -13.77
CA LEU A 342 -18.06 0.24 -13.86
C LEU A 342 -18.54 -0.02 -15.28
N ALA A 343 -18.00 0.70 -16.26
CA ALA A 343 -18.34 0.53 -17.67
C ALA A 343 -17.67 -0.72 -18.28
N THR A 344 -16.39 -0.97 -17.95
CA THR A 344 -15.62 -2.09 -18.51
C THR A 344 -16.13 -3.44 -18.02
N PHE A 345 -16.45 -3.54 -16.73
CA PHE A 345 -16.91 -4.80 -16.10
C PHE A 345 -18.44 -4.80 -15.90
N ASN A 346 -19.18 -4.27 -16.89
CA ASN A 346 -20.64 -4.17 -16.85
C ASN A 346 -21.35 -5.53 -16.92
N SER A 347 -20.64 -6.63 -17.28
CA SER A 347 -21.14 -8.00 -17.17
C SER A 347 -20.16 -8.90 -16.40
N LEU A 348 -20.69 -10.00 -15.86
CA LEU A 348 -19.87 -10.99 -15.15
C LEU A 348 -18.90 -11.67 -16.11
N ASP A 349 -19.32 -11.92 -17.33
CA ASP A 349 -18.50 -12.57 -18.36
C ASP A 349 -17.33 -11.71 -18.83
N LYS A 350 -17.51 -10.39 -18.91
CA LYS A 350 -16.40 -9.48 -19.19
C LYS A 350 -15.34 -9.51 -18.07
N LEU A 351 -15.78 -9.50 -16.81
CA LEU A 351 -14.88 -9.61 -15.67
C LEU A 351 -14.16 -10.97 -15.66
N LYS A 352 -14.90 -12.08 -15.86
CA LYS A 352 -14.31 -13.43 -15.92
C LYS A 352 -13.29 -13.52 -17.05
N ARG A 353 -13.64 -13.12 -18.27
CA ARG A 353 -12.73 -13.12 -19.42
C ARG A 353 -11.47 -12.29 -19.14
N ARG A 354 -11.60 -11.15 -18.46
CA ARG A 354 -10.41 -10.33 -18.12
C ARG A 354 -9.51 -11.03 -17.11
N LEU A 355 -10.08 -11.63 -16.06
CA LEU A 355 -9.29 -12.37 -15.05
C LEU A 355 -8.61 -13.60 -15.68
N ASP A 356 -9.34 -14.35 -16.50
CA ASP A 356 -8.80 -15.51 -17.21
C ASP A 356 -7.69 -15.13 -18.22
N GLN A 357 -7.88 -14.02 -18.94
CA GLN A 357 -6.86 -13.48 -19.83
C GLN A 357 -5.57 -13.10 -19.09
N ILE A 358 -5.70 -12.47 -17.92
CA ILE A 358 -4.55 -12.11 -17.09
C ILE A 358 -3.85 -13.37 -16.60
N TYR A 359 -4.59 -14.33 -16.08
CA TYR A 359 -4.04 -15.56 -15.56
C TYR A 359 -3.27 -16.36 -16.62
N ARG A 360 -3.82 -16.47 -17.85
CA ARG A 360 -3.24 -17.30 -18.92
C ARG A 360 -2.13 -16.59 -19.71
N ARG A 361 -2.21 -15.28 -19.90
CA ARG A 361 -1.38 -14.56 -20.87
C ARG A 361 -0.29 -13.70 -20.25
N GLU A 362 -0.39 -13.38 -18.99
CA GLU A 362 0.47 -12.42 -18.35
C GLU A 362 1.29 -13.10 -17.25
N PRO A 363 2.57 -13.41 -17.47
CA PRO A 363 3.40 -13.96 -16.41
C PRO A 363 3.51 -12.94 -15.27
N PRO A 364 3.67 -13.42 -14.04
CA PRO A 364 4.00 -12.50 -12.93
C PRO A 364 5.36 -11.83 -13.24
N PRO A 365 5.63 -10.66 -12.66
CA PRO A 365 6.96 -10.05 -12.71
C PRO A 365 8.02 -11.02 -12.16
N ASP A 366 9.25 -10.94 -12.68
CA ASP A 366 10.35 -11.83 -12.26
C ASP A 366 10.62 -11.81 -10.74
N TRP A 367 10.31 -10.70 -10.07
CA TRP A 367 10.44 -10.54 -8.62
C TRP A 367 9.20 -11.01 -7.82
N ALA A 368 8.14 -11.42 -8.48
CA ALA A 368 6.86 -11.65 -7.81
C ALA A 368 6.83 -12.91 -6.95
N PHE A 369 7.62 -13.91 -7.30
CA PHE A 369 7.65 -15.19 -6.58
C PHE A 369 9.09 -15.74 -6.52
N VAL A 370 9.39 -16.39 -5.42
CA VAL A 370 10.59 -17.20 -5.23
C VAL A 370 10.37 -18.56 -5.84
#